data_c5129f521b78f02db62473bf74de0986
#
_entry.id   c5129f521b78f02db62473bf74de0986
#
_cell.length_a   1.000
_cell.length_b   1.000
_cell.length_c   1.000
_cell.angle_alpha   90.00
_cell.angle_beta   90.00
_cell.angle_gamma   90.00
#
_symmetry.space_group_name_H-M   'P 1'
#
loop_
_entity.id
_entity.type
_entity.pdbx_description
1 polymer ?
#
loop_
_entity_poly.entity_id
_entity_poly.type
_entity_poly.pdbx_seq_one_letter_code
_entity_poly.pdbx_strand_id
1 'polypeptide(L)'
;MKKLSRIFCLALAVMMAMSLLAVSAAAENQHFDKLTLEFVPSKDADVIIAGTANLPELVQAEMAKLGYDIDEVDITVGTNYDATGEAMSAGTIDLGWLPGGTYALYSDDVDVILTATRNGLSNDSTNPADWNGVENATKKDGPQVTYYRSLIYATP
;
A
#
# COMPACT_ATOMS: atom_id res chain seq x y z
N MET A 1 -58.49 5.06 -24.54
CA MET A 1 -57.15 5.69 -24.36
C MET A 1 -56.66 5.70 -22.88
N LYS A 2 -57.48 6.06 -21.88
CA LYS A 2 -57.08 6.10 -20.46
C LYS A 2 -56.63 4.75 -19.81
N LYS A 3 -57.18 3.62 -20.28
CA LYS A 3 -56.80 2.30 -19.75
C LYS A 3 -55.43 1.83 -20.27
N LEU A 4 -55.10 2.10 -21.52
CA LEU A 4 -53.82 1.73 -22.13
C LEU A 4 -52.64 2.48 -21.46
N SER A 5 -52.84 3.77 -21.16
CA SER A 5 -51.85 4.61 -20.48
C SER A 5 -51.57 4.09 -19.06
N ARG A 6 -52.59 3.59 -18.32
CA ARG A 6 -52.40 3.03 -16.99
C ARG A 6 -51.61 1.71 -16.97
N ILE A 7 -51.87 0.86 -18.01
CA ILE A 7 -51.12 -0.39 -18.16
C ILE A 7 -49.65 -0.09 -18.53
N PHE A 8 -49.41 0.89 -19.37
CA PHE A 8 -48.06 1.30 -19.74
C PHE A 8 -47.27 1.89 -18.55
N CYS A 9 -47.93 2.71 -17.72
CA CYS A 9 -47.29 3.24 -16.49
C CYS A 9 -47.01 2.16 -15.47
N LEU A 10 -47.87 1.16 -15.32
CA LEU A 10 -47.64 0.02 -14.42
C LEU A 10 -46.48 -0.87 -14.94
N ALA A 11 -46.40 -1.13 -16.22
CA ALA A 11 -45.31 -1.89 -16.82
C ALA A 11 -43.94 -1.16 -16.66
N LEU A 12 -43.93 0.17 -16.81
CA LEU A 12 -42.72 0.97 -16.59
C LEU A 12 -42.28 0.99 -15.13
N ALA A 13 -43.24 1.06 -14.20
CA ALA A 13 -42.97 1.02 -12.77
C ALA A 13 -42.42 -0.35 -12.31
N VAL A 14 -42.94 -1.44 -12.89
CA VAL A 14 -42.43 -2.81 -12.62
C VAL A 14 -41.02 -2.98 -13.19
N MET A 15 -40.74 -2.47 -14.41
CA MET A 15 -39.39 -2.50 -14.98
C MET A 15 -38.40 -1.67 -14.16
N MET A 16 -38.79 -0.50 -13.66
CA MET A 16 -37.93 0.29 -12.75
C MET A 16 -37.72 -0.41 -11.41
N ALA A 17 -38.71 -1.07 -10.85
CA ALA A 17 -38.59 -1.84 -9.61
C ALA A 17 -37.67 -3.07 -9.79
N MET A 18 -37.75 -3.75 -10.95
CA MET A 18 -36.87 -4.88 -11.27
C MET A 18 -35.41 -4.44 -11.50
N SER A 19 -35.17 -3.25 -12.05
CA SER A 19 -33.79 -2.72 -12.21
C SER A 19 -33.15 -2.33 -10.87
N LEU A 20 -33.93 -1.94 -9.86
CA LEU A 20 -33.44 -1.66 -8.52
C LEU A 20 -33.10 -2.93 -7.71
N LEU A 21 -33.72 -4.07 -8.06
CA LEU A 21 -33.41 -5.35 -7.44
C LEU A 21 -32.16 -6.03 -8.03
N ALA A 22 -31.72 -5.62 -9.22
CA ALA A 22 -30.52 -6.16 -9.87
C ALA A 22 -29.19 -5.56 -9.33
N VAL A 23 -29.25 -4.54 -8.48
CA VAL A 23 -28.04 -3.88 -7.92
C VAL A 23 -27.58 -4.50 -6.60
N SER A 24 -28.32 -5.45 -6.04
CA SER A 24 -27.81 -6.28 -4.94
C SER A 24 -27.25 -7.62 -5.46
N ALA A 25 -26.52 -7.60 -6.58
CA ALA A 25 -25.54 -8.64 -6.81
C ALA A 25 -24.52 -8.47 -5.68
N ALA A 26 -24.52 -9.40 -4.72
CA ALA A 26 -23.44 -9.53 -3.76
C ALA A 26 -22.15 -9.43 -4.57
N ALA A 27 -21.30 -8.48 -4.23
CA ALA A 27 -19.98 -8.41 -4.86
C ALA A 27 -19.37 -9.79 -4.63
N GLU A 28 -19.23 -10.55 -5.71
CA GLU A 28 -18.59 -11.85 -5.67
C GLU A 28 -17.18 -11.57 -5.14
N ASN A 29 -16.80 -12.25 -4.05
CA ASN A 29 -15.47 -12.07 -3.48
C ASN A 29 -14.46 -12.33 -4.58
N GLN A 30 -13.59 -11.35 -4.83
CA GLN A 30 -12.52 -11.53 -5.80
C GLN A 30 -11.49 -12.47 -5.17
N HIS A 31 -11.24 -13.59 -5.84
CA HIS A 31 -10.30 -14.61 -5.39
C HIS A 31 -8.94 -14.43 -6.08
N PHE A 32 -7.89 -14.52 -5.28
CA PHE A 32 -6.49 -14.48 -5.72
C PHE A 32 -5.74 -15.64 -5.08
N ASP A 33 -5.09 -16.44 -5.91
CA ASP A 33 -4.28 -17.58 -5.44
C ASP A 33 -3.10 -17.11 -4.60
N LYS A 34 -2.49 -15.98 -4.98
CA LYS A 34 -1.29 -15.47 -4.32
C LYS A 34 -1.16 -13.95 -4.44
N LEU A 35 -0.68 -13.32 -3.37
CA LEU A 35 -0.21 -11.94 -3.34
C LEU A 35 1.27 -11.93 -2.93
N THR A 36 2.12 -11.33 -3.76
CA THR A 36 3.57 -11.26 -3.53
C THR A 36 3.98 -9.88 -3.02
N LEU A 37 4.67 -9.86 -1.88
CA LEU A 37 5.19 -8.65 -1.24
C LEU A 37 6.71 -8.72 -1.14
N GLU A 38 7.41 -7.68 -1.57
CA GLU A 38 8.85 -7.64 -1.44
C GLU A 38 9.34 -6.40 -0.68
N PHE A 39 10.25 -6.65 0.26
CA PHE A 39 10.97 -5.61 0.97
C PHE A 39 12.35 -5.41 0.35
N VAL A 40 12.80 -4.17 0.25
CA VAL A 40 14.21 -3.89 -0.06
C VAL A 40 15.11 -4.31 1.10
N PRO A 41 16.37 -4.71 0.86
CA PRO A 41 17.30 -5.18 1.90
C PRO A 41 17.85 -4.01 2.75
N SER A 42 16.94 -3.35 3.47
CA SER A 42 17.28 -2.26 4.40
C SER A 42 17.92 -2.76 5.70
N LYS A 43 17.84 -4.05 5.97
CA LYS A 43 18.47 -4.82 7.05
C LYS A 43 18.74 -6.23 6.53
N ASP A 44 19.37 -7.06 7.37
CA ASP A 44 19.53 -8.49 7.07
C ASP A 44 18.17 -9.12 6.77
N ALA A 45 18.11 -9.97 5.73
CA ALA A 45 16.86 -10.56 5.25
C ALA A 45 16.11 -11.31 6.37
N ASP A 46 16.83 -12.08 7.19
CA ASP A 46 16.24 -12.84 8.30
C ASP A 46 15.55 -11.92 9.33
N VAL A 47 16.10 -10.72 9.55
CA VAL A 47 15.51 -9.72 10.44
C VAL A 47 14.22 -9.15 9.87
N ILE A 48 14.19 -8.91 8.56
CA ILE A 48 12.99 -8.40 7.88
C ILE A 48 11.90 -9.48 7.91
N ILE A 49 12.22 -10.70 7.51
CA ILE A 49 11.26 -11.83 7.50
C ILE A 49 10.71 -12.10 8.91
N ALA A 50 11.58 -12.16 9.93
CA ALA A 50 11.11 -12.33 11.29
C ALA A 50 10.22 -11.17 11.77
N GLY A 51 10.55 -9.94 11.39
CA GLY A 51 9.77 -8.75 11.76
C GLY A 51 8.41 -8.65 11.06
N THR A 52 8.24 -9.36 9.93
CA THR A 52 7.01 -9.36 9.11
C THR A 52 6.22 -10.66 9.21
N ALA A 53 6.60 -11.58 10.11
CA ALA A 53 6.02 -12.92 10.21
C ALA A 53 4.48 -12.95 10.36
N ASN A 54 3.89 -11.93 10.99
CA ASN A 54 2.43 -11.82 11.17
C ASN A 54 1.73 -11.05 10.02
N LEU A 55 2.49 -10.47 9.08
CA LEU A 55 1.92 -9.62 8.03
C LEU A 55 1.05 -10.40 7.05
N PRO A 56 1.37 -11.64 6.64
CA PRO A 56 0.51 -12.43 5.75
C PRO A 56 -0.91 -12.59 6.29
N GLU A 57 -1.04 -13.08 7.52
CA GLU A 57 -2.35 -13.28 8.16
C GLU A 57 -3.13 -11.97 8.31
N LEU A 58 -2.43 -10.88 8.63
CA LEU A 58 -3.05 -9.56 8.77
C LEU A 58 -3.58 -9.06 7.43
N VAL A 59 -2.80 -9.19 6.35
CA VAL A 59 -3.20 -8.78 5.00
C VAL A 59 -4.42 -9.58 4.55
N GLN A 60 -4.38 -10.91 4.67
CA GLN A 60 -5.51 -11.77 4.31
C GLN A 60 -6.78 -11.38 5.09
N ALA A 61 -6.67 -11.17 6.41
CA ALA A 61 -7.80 -10.80 7.25
C ALA A 61 -8.41 -9.42 6.91
N GLU A 62 -7.59 -8.44 6.58
CA GLU A 62 -8.07 -7.11 6.19
C GLU A 62 -8.65 -7.10 4.78
N MET A 63 -8.03 -7.81 3.83
CA MET A 63 -8.52 -7.92 2.46
C MET A 63 -9.84 -8.68 2.39
N ALA A 64 -10.01 -9.73 3.21
CA ALA A 64 -11.28 -10.46 3.30
C ALA A 64 -12.47 -9.56 3.72
N LYS A 65 -12.24 -8.58 4.60
CA LYS A 65 -13.27 -7.59 4.99
C LYS A 65 -13.71 -6.69 3.83
N LEU A 66 -12.85 -6.56 2.82
CA LEU A 66 -13.10 -5.75 1.63
C LEU A 66 -13.66 -6.59 0.46
N GLY A 67 -13.87 -7.89 0.66
CA GLY A 67 -14.39 -8.80 -0.37
C GLY A 67 -13.30 -9.41 -1.25
N TYR A 68 -12.05 -9.43 -0.80
CA TYR A 68 -10.92 -10.07 -1.48
C TYR A 68 -10.53 -11.33 -0.71
N ASP A 69 -10.51 -12.46 -1.39
CA ASP A 69 -10.11 -13.75 -0.86
C ASP A 69 -8.72 -14.09 -1.42
N ILE A 70 -7.71 -14.15 -0.55
CA ILE A 70 -6.31 -14.37 -0.94
C ILE A 70 -5.82 -15.63 -0.24
N ASP A 71 -5.45 -16.66 -1.02
CA ASP A 71 -5.01 -17.94 -0.47
C ASP A 71 -3.64 -17.85 0.20
N GLU A 72 -2.69 -17.16 -0.45
CA GLU A 72 -1.31 -17.06 0.02
C GLU A 72 -0.83 -15.61 -0.06
N VAL A 73 -0.19 -15.14 0.99
CA VAL A 73 0.60 -13.90 0.97
C VAL A 73 2.06 -14.24 1.18
N ASP A 74 2.86 -14.09 0.13
CA ASP A 74 4.29 -14.42 0.14
C ASP A 74 5.13 -13.15 0.36
N ILE A 75 6.03 -13.21 1.34
CA ILE A 75 6.92 -12.10 1.67
C ILE A 75 8.35 -12.48 1.34
N THR A 76 8.97 -11.67 0.50
CA THR A 76 10.36 -11.83 0.09
C THR A 76 11.19 -10.59 0.43
N VAL A 77 12.49 -10.72 0.32
CA VAL A 77 13.45 -9.62 0.42
C VAL A 77 14.30 -9.60 -0.83
N GLY A 78 14.25 -8.49 -1.54
CA GLY A 78 15.02 -8.29 -2.77
C GLY A 78 16.54 -8.34 -2.53
N THR A 79 17.28 -8.61 -3.58
CA THR A 79 18.75 -8.68 -3.52
C THR A 79 19.39 -7.31 -3.38
N ASN A 80 18.75 -6.29 -3.91
CA ASN A 80 19.13 -4.88 -3.79
C ASN A 80 17.90 -4.00 -4.09
N TYR A 81 18.05 -2.68 -3.92
CA TYR A 81 16.95 -1.73 -4.08
C TYR A 81 16.40 -1.66 -5.51
N ASP A 82 17.27 -1.71 -6.50
CA ASP A 82 16.87 -1.63 -7.91
C ASP A 82 16.19 -2.92 -8.37
N ALA A 83 16.65 -4.08 -7.90
CA ALA A 83 16.04 -5.36 -8.23
C ALA A 83 14.56 -5.43 -7.80
N THR A 84 14.21 -4.89 -6.64
CA THR A 84 12.81 -4.79 -6.21
C THR A 84 12.01 -3.85 -7.12
N GLY A 85 12.58 -2.72 -7.53
CA GLY A 85 11.95 -1.81 -8.50
C GLY A 85 11.73 -2.47 -9.87
N GLU A 86 12.72 -3.19 -10.37
CA GLU A 86 12.62 -3.95 -11.62
C GLU A 86 11.56 -5.06 -11.53
N ALA A 87 11.49 -5.78 -10.41
CA ALA A 87 10.52 -6.84 -10.20
C ALA A 87 9.07 -6.29 -10.17
N MET A 88 8.86 -5.11 -9.56
CA MET A 88 7.57 -4.42 -9.60
C MET A 88 7.21 -3.97 -11.02
N SER A 89 8.13 -3.31 -11.72
CA SER A 89 7.94 -2.85 -13.11
C SER A 89 7.67 -4.02 -14.06
N ALA A 90 8.30 -5.17 -13.82
CA ALA A 90 8.07 -6.40 -14.60
C ALA A 90 6.77 -7.14 -14.20
N GLY A 91 6.09 -6.75 -13.12
CA GLY A 91 4.90 -7.42 -12.61
C GLY A 91 5.17 -8.81 -12.02
N THR A 92 6.39 -9.07 -11.56
CA THR A 92 6.76 -10.34 -10.90
C THR A 92 6.50 -10.33 -9.40
N ILE A 93 6.32 -9.15 -8.82
CA ILE A 93 5.81 -8.93 -7.48
C ILE A 93 4.67 -7.89 -7.55
N ASP A 94 3.70 -8.02 -6.66
CA ASP A 94 2.50 -7.18 -6.64
C ASP A 94 2.70 -5.90 -5.83
N LEU A 95 3.39 -5.99 -4.69
CA LEU A 95 3.64 -4.88 -3.79
C LEU A 95 5.10 -4.84 -3.36
N GLY A 96 5.70 -3.64 -3.33
CA GLY A 96 7.08 -3.45 -2.90
C GLY A 96 7.25 -2.24 -1.98
N TRP A 97 8.16 -2.35 -1.02
CA TRP A 97 8.57 -1.23 -0.17
C TRP A 97 9.81 -0.57 -0.75
N LEU A 98 9.63 0.47 -1.54
CA LEU A 98 10.72 1.23 -2.14
C LEU A 98 11.02 2.53 -1.39
N PRO A 99 12.28 2.92 -1.21
CA PRO A 99 12.61 4.29 -0.82
C PRO A 99 12.29 5.25 -1.97
N GLY A 100 11.97 6.50 -1.64
CA GLY A 100 11.54 7.50 -2.63
C GLY A 100 12.52 7.71 -3.80
N GLY A 101 13.83 7.56 -3.57
CA GLY A 101 14.83 7.65 -4.62
C GLY A 101 14.74 6.51 -5.65
N THR A 102 14.57 5.28 -5.18
CA THR A 102 14.37 4.12 -6.07
C THR A 102 13.01 4.22 -6.78
N TYR A 103 11.94 4.55 -6.04
CA TYR A 103 10.63 4.76 -6.65
C TYR A 103 10.68 5.75 -7.83
N ALA A 104 11.42 6.86 -7.70
CA ALA A 104 11.52 7.86 -8.76
C ALA A 104 12.07 7.31 -10.10
N LEU A 105 12.84 6.21 -10.06
CA LEU A 105 13.37 5.55 -11.27
C LEU A 105 12.32 4.68 -11.97
N TYR A 106 11.29 4.25 -11.25
CA TYR A 106 10.26 3.33 -11.74
C TYR A 106 8.86 3.94 -11.70
N SER A 107 8.76 5.26 -11.49
CA SER A 107 7.48 5.97 -11.31
C SER A 107 6.56 5.95 -12.52
N ASP A 108 7.07 5.59 -13.69
CA ASP A 108 6.25 5.44 -14.90
C ASP A 108 5.55 4.06 -14.97
N ASP A 109 6.04 3.08 -14.21
CA ASP A 109 5.57 1.69 -14.24
C ASP A 109 4.85 1.26 -12.97
N VAL A 110 5.04 1.97 -11.85
CA VAL A 110 4.49 1.59 -10.55
C VAL A 110 3.82 2.76 -9.85
N ASP A 111 2.71 2.50 -9.15
CA ASP A 111 1.93 3.48 -8.42
C ASP A 111 2.23 3.46 -6.91
N VAL A 112 2.28 4.64 -6.29
CA VAL A 112 2.34 4.75 -4.82
C VAL A 112 0.94 4.62 -4.25
N ILE A 113 0.71 3.59 -3.45
CA ILE A 113 -0.56 3.39 -2.74
C ILE A 113 -0.51 3.82 -1.28
N LEU A 114 0.65 3.70 -0.62
CA LEU A 114 0.86 4.06 0.78
C LEU A 114 2.27 4.62 0.97
N THR A 115 2.43 5.48 1.96
CA THR A 115 3.74 5.96 2.39
C THR A 115 3.95 5.64 3.85
N ALA A 116 5.07 4.96 4.16
CA ALA A 116 5.44 4.68 5.54
C ALA A 116 5.70 5.99 6.29
N THR A 117 5.10 6.12 7.45
CA THR A 117 5.35 7.25 8.35
C THR A 117 6.20 6.82 9.55
N ARG A 118 6.86 7.80 10.14
CA ARG A 118 7.61 7.66 11.38
C ARG A 118 7.40 8.89 12.25
N ASN A 119 7.76 8.80 13.50
CA ASN A 119 7.73 9.98 14.37
C ASN A 119 8.63 11.07 13.81
N GLY A 120 8.20 12.32 13.94
CA GLY A 120 8.94 13.48 13.46
C GLY A 120 10.38 13.51 13.98
N LEU A 121 11.27 14.10 13.20
CA LEU A 121 12.68 14.18 13.52
C LEU A 121 12.90 15.12 14.70
N SER A 122 13.82 14.77 15.61
CA SER A 122 14.23 15.66 16.70
C SER A 122 14.90 16.94 16.20
N ASN A 123 15.42 16.92 14.98
CA ASN A 123 16.17 17.98 14.33
C ASN A 123 15.43 18.65 13.18
N ASP A 124 14.25 19.17 13.46
CA ASP A 124 13.56 20.07 12.52
C ASP A 124 14.16 21.46 12.49
N SER A 125 15.21 21.72 13.28
CA SER A 125 15.95 22.95 13.25
C SER A 125 16.59 23.19 11.87
N THR A 126 16.59 24.43 11.45
CA THR A 126 17.36 24.91 10.28
C THR A 126 18.85 25.09 10.57
N ASN A 127 19.25 24.98 11.86
CA ASN A 127 20.65 25.09 12.27
C ASN A 127 21.33 23.71 12.17
N PRO A 128 22.34 23.52 11.31
CA PRO A 128 23.03 22.24 11.16
C PRO A 128 23.70 21.72 12.45
N ALA A 129 24.10 22.62 13.37
CA ALA A 129 24.69 22.21 14.65
C ALA A 129 23.75 21.34 15.50
N ASP A 130 22.44 21.51 15.34
CA ASP A 130 21.44 20.75 16.08
C ASP A 130 21.28 19.31 15.51
N TRP A 131 21.89 19.02 14.37
CA TRP A 131 21.74 17.73 13.68
C TRP A 131 22.73 16.67 14.15
N ASN A 132 23.72 17.03 14.94
CA ASN A 132 24.81 16.14 15.38
C ASN A 132 24.61 15.52 16.77
N GLY A 133 23.48 15.72 17.41
CA GLY A 133 23.23 15.14 18.75
C GLY A 133 22.97 13.63 18.70
N VAL A 134 23.34 12.93 19.78
CA VAL A 134 23.06 11.50 19.96
C VAL A 134 21.57 11.18 19.96
N GLU A 135 20.73 12.18 20.17
CA GLU A 135 19.26 12.09 20.18
C GLU A 135 18.65 12.48 18.82
N ASN A 136 19.46 12.44 17.77
CA ASN A 136 19.02 12.69 16.39
C ASN A 136 18.10 11.63 15.81
N ALA A 137 17.58 10.82 16.70
CA ALA A 137 16.49 9.92 16.39
C ALA A 137 15.19 10.70 16.20
N THR A 138 14.20 10.03 15.82
CA THR A 138 12.84 10.53 15.73
C THR A 138 12.32 11.01 17.08
N LYS A 139 11.57 12.10 17.12
CA LYS A 139 10.87 12.54 18.33
C LYS A 139 9.85 11.48 18.73
N LYS A 140 9.94 11.03 19.98
CA LYS A 140 9.06 9.97 20.49
C LYS A 140 7.58 10.34 20.44
N ASP A 141 7.25 11.63 20.62
CA ASP A 141 5.89 12.17 20.68
C ASP A 141 5.64 13.25 19.60
N GLY A 142 6.44 13.23 18.53
CA GLY A 142 6.32 14.16 17.41
C GLY A 142 5.21 13.76 16.41
N PRO A 143 4.80 14.68 15.52
CA PRO A 143 3.88 14.35 14.44
C PRO A 143 4.50 13.29 13.54
N GLN A 144 3.65 12.47 12.91
CA GLN A 144 4.11 11.51 11.92
C GLN A 144 4.59 12.23 10.66
N VAL A 145 5.75 11.82 10.15
CA VAL A 145 6.36 12.39 8.94
C VAL A 145 6.69 11.28 7.94
N THR A 146 6.73 11.64 6.66
CA THR A 146 7.02 10.73 5.53
C THR A 146 8.45 10.90 4.99
N TYR A 147 9.28 11.69 5.64
CA TYR A 147 10.63 12.01 5.18
C TYR A 147 11.69 11.77 6.26
N TYR A 148 12.92 11.68 5.84
CA TYR A 148 14.13 11.77 6.65
C TYR A 148 15.18 12.59 5.92
N ARG A 149 16.22 13.04 6.64
CA ARG A 149 17.25 13.90 6.08
C ARG A 149 18.50 13.09 5.75
N SER A 150 19.09 13.38 4.61
CA SER A 150 20.43 12.92 4.26
C SER A 150 21.46 14.00 4.62
N LEU A 151 22.61 13.59 5.09
CA LEU A 151 23.74 14.47 5.41
C LEU A 151 24.94 14.09 4.57
N ILE A 152 25.68 15.10 4.13
CA ILE A 152 26.97 14.93 3.47
C ILE A 152 28.06 15.15 4.55
N TYR A 153 28.92 14.16 4.71
CA TYR A 153 30.02 14.21 5.67
C TYR A 153 31.32 14.45 4.93
N ALA A 154 32.22 15.24 5.57
CA ALA A 154 33.60 15.40 5.15
C ALA A 154 34.51 15.07 6.34
N THR A 155 35.65 14.47 6.09
CA THR A 155 36.70 14.36 7.08
C THR A 155 37.33 15.75 7.33
N PRO A 156 37.72 16.03 8.58
CA PRO A 156 38.40 17.28 8.90
C PRO A 156 39.71 17.44 8.15
#